data_bde9dbe1227b3186c567c3c0eb14cf90
#
_entry.id   bde9dbe1227b3186c567c3c0eb14cf90
#
_cell.length_a   1.000
_cell.length_b   1.000
_cell.length_c   1.000
_cell.angle_alpha   90.00
_cell.angle_beta   90.00
_cell.angle_gamma   90.00
#
_symmetry.space_group_name_H-M   'P 1'
#
loop_
_entity.id
_entity.type
_entity.pdbx_description
1 polymer ?
#
loop_
_entity_poly.entity_id
_entity_poly.type
_entity_poly.pdbx_seq_one_letter_code
_entity_poly.pdbx_strand_id
1 'polypeptide(L)'
;MGTKVLITGSRGIAAALVAQLSLKSYSIYLVGGEEDDCKSLSAQFEQVVGNSAIDISDGELVKGAFDKAIQMLGGLDHVVSIVGGSGRSFGDGAIEDVTKSAWDQTLELNLTTAFMTAKEAIKYFKDHGGGSLTLTSSVLATSPSPEFFRTHAYAVAKGGINTLVKTLSAAYMGESIRVNAVAPSLVATPMAARAAQNPEIAAFTKRKQPFAPAQLSADQVAAAYVYLIENQGVTGQIIEVDGGWSVNSGV
;
A
#
# COMPACT_ATOMS: atom_id res chain seq x y z
N MET A 1 9.74 13.59 21.35
CA MET A 1 10.06 12.45 20.45
C MET A 1 9.15 12.56 19.24
N GLY A 2 9.65 12.32 18.03
CA GLY A 2 8.82 12.36 16.82
C GLY A 2 7.82 11.18 16.75
N THR A 3 6.81 11.30 15.91
CA THR A 3 5.83 10.25 15.63
C THR A 3 6.51 9.08 14.88
N LYS A 4 6.22 7.85 15.24
CA LYS A 4 6.93 6.63 14.86
C LYS A 4 6.14 5.84 13.84
N VAL A 5 6.72 5.61 12.66
CA VAL A 5 6.04 4.99 11.53
C VAL A 5 6.86 3.81 10.99
N LEU A 6 6.22 2.64 10.85
CA LEU A 6 6.72 1.55 10.03
C LEU A 6 6.04 1.59 8.65
N ILE A 7 6.84 1.57 7.59
CA ILE A 7 6.36 1.56 6.20
C ILE A 7 6.84 0.28 5.51
N THR A 8 5.92 -0.49 4.90
CA THR A 8 6.32 -1.58 4.01
C THR A 8 6.38 -1.08 2.57
N GLY A 9 7.48 -1.39 1.88
CA GLY A 9 7.81 -0.92 0.54
C GLY A 9 8.97 0.06 0.54
N SER A 10 9.72 0.11 -0.57
CA SER A 10 10.94 0.92 -0.71
C SER A 10 10.98 1.74 -2.00
N ARG A 11 9.96 1.65 -2.87
CA ARG A 11 9.90 2.36 -4.17
C ARG A 11 8.55 3.04 -4.40
N GLY A 12 8.47 3.90 -5.41
CA GLY A 12 7.23 4.51 -5.87
C GLY A 12 6.50 5.25 -4.75
N ILE A 13 5.26 4.82 -4.43
CA ILE A 13 4.44 5.47 -3.39
C ILE A 13 5.12 5.45 -2.01
N ALA A 14 5.82 4.36 -1.66
CA ALA A 14 6.53 4.28 -0.38
C ALA A 14 7.65 5.31 -0.29
N ALA A 15 8.45 5.47 -1.34
CA ALA A 15 9.50 6.47 -1.39
C ALA A 15 8.95 7.91 -1.30
N ALA A 16 7.85 8.19 -1.99
CA ALA A 16 7.17 9.49 -1.89
C ALA A 16 6.60 9.75 -0.48
N LEU A 17 6.05 8.73 0.17
CA LEU A 17 5.56 8.84 1.55
C LEU A 17 6.71 9.12 2.52
N VAL A 18 7.84 8.41 2.39
CA VAL A 18 9.04 8.66 3.20
C VAL A 18 9.49 10.11 3.04
N ALA A 19 9.57 10.61 1.79
CA ALA A 19 9.98 12.00 1.53
C ALA A 19 9.04 13.00 2.22
N GLN A 20 7.71 12.82 2.12
CA GLN A 20 6.73 13.73 2.76
C GLN A 20 6.78 13.68 4.29
N LEU A 21 6.92 12.48 4.88
CA LEU A 21 7.04 12.34 6.33
C LEU A 21 8.37 12.87 6.87
N SER A 22 9.44 12.78 6.07
CA SER A 22 10.76 13.32 6.44
C SER A 22 10.79 14.85 6.53
N LEU A 23 9.86 15.55 5.88
CA LEU A 23 9.67 17.00 6.06
C LEU A 23 8.95 17.36 7.37
N LYS A 24 8.46 16.35 8.07
CA LYS A 24 7.72 16.49 9.33
C LYS A 24 8.44 15.66 10.39
N SER A 25 8.45 15.92 11.59
CA SER A 25 9.21 15.26 12.67
C SER A 25 8.81 13.79 12.92
N TYR A 26 8.81 12.97 11.86
CA TYR A 26 8.55 11.52 11.95
C TYR A 26 9.87 10.74 12.05
N SER A 27 9.87 9.65 12.81
CA SER A 27 10.91 8.63 12.78
C SER A 27 10.38 7.42 12.03
N ILE A 28 11.10 6.96 11.02
CA ILE A 28 10.60 5.97 10.05
C ILE A 28 11.47 4.72 10.10
N TYR A 29 10.81 3.54 10.06
CA TYR A 29 11.47 2.27 9.80
C TYR A 29 10.91 1.65 8.52
N LEU A 30 11.81 1.20 7.61
CA LEU A 30 11.42 0.62 6.33
C LEU A 30 11.47 -0.90 6.36
N VAL A 31 10.48 -1.54 5.72
CA VAL A 31 10.49 -2.98 5.44
C VAL A 31 10.23 -3.19 3.96
N GLY A 32 11.15 -3.77 3.22
CA GLY A 32 11.02 -4.02 1.77
C GLY A 32 11.46 -5.42 1.38
N GLY A 33 11.30 -5.76 0.10
CA GLY A 33 11.76 -7.04 -0.45
C GLY A 33 13.20 -7.00 -0.95
N GLU A 34 13.67 -5.84 -1.40
CA GLU A 34 14.99 -5.68 -2.01
C GLU A 34 15.92 -4.85 -1.11
N GLU A 35 17.08 -5.43 -0.77
CA GLU A 35 18.03 -4.83 0.16
C GLU A 35 18.62 -3.51 -0.35
N ASP A 36 18.97 -3.46 -1.64
CA ASP A 36 19.58 -2.27 -2.25
C ASP A 36 18.57 -1.11 -2.31
N ASP A 37 17.31 -1.38 -2.59
CA ASP A 37 16.25 -0.36 -2.57
C ASP A 37 16.03 0.19 -1.16
N CYS A 38 15.97 -0.69 -0.16
CA CYS A 38 15.81 -0.28 1.24
C CYS A 38 16.99 0.57 1.72
N LYS A 39 18.22 0.15 1.44
CA LYS A 39 19.43 0.89 1.79
C LYS A 39 19.50 2.23 1.07
N SER A 40 19.23 2.25 -0.24
CA SER A 40 19.25 3.46 -1.05
C SER A 40 18.25 4.50 -0.55
N LEU A 41 17.02 4.09 -0.24
CA LEU A 41 16.01 5.01 0.29
C LEU A 41 16.37 5.48 1.71
N SER A 42 16.86 4.59 2.58
CA SER A 42 17.27 4.94 3.94
C SER A 42 18.41 5.97 3.95
N ALA A 43 19.37 5.85 3.03
CA ALA A 43 20.49 6.77 2.96
C ALA A 43 20.13 8.20 2.52
N GLN A 44 18.93 8.41 1.95
CA GLN A 44 18.49 9.72 1.47
C GLN A 44 17.82 10.56 2.58
N PHE A 45 17.37 9.94 3.68
CA PHE A 45 16.58 10.63 4.70
C PHE A 45 17.04 10.24 6.11
N GLU A 46 17.51 11.19 6.87
CA GLU A 46 17.94 10.99 8.28
C GLU A 46 16.81 10.50 9.20
N GLN A 47 15.56 10.76 8.81
CA GLN A 47 14.37 10.31 9.53
C GLN A 47 14.16 8.80 9.42
N VAL A 48 14.79 8.12 8.47
CA VAL A 48 14.76 6.66 8.35
C VAL A 48 15.85 6.08 9.25
N VAL A 49 15.43 5.66 10.45
CA VAL A 49 16.33 5.18 11.50
C VAL A 49 16.82 3.74 11.28
N GLY A 50 16.21 3.02 10.35
CA GLY A 50 16.61 1.66 10.00
C GLY A 50 15.72 1.01 8.94
N ASN A 51 16.16 -0.15 8.47
CA ASN A 51 15.41 -0.94 7.49
C ASN A 51 15.61 -2.45 7.65
N SER A 52 14.70 -3.21 7.03
CA SER A 52 14.82 -4.67 6.84
C SER A 52 14.42 -5.02 5.41
N ALA A 53 15.20 -5.88 4.75
CA ALA A 53 14.83 -6.50 3.49
C ALA A 53 14.43 -7.96 3.77
N ILE A 54 13.15 -8.28 3.54
CA ILE A 54 12.57 -9.59 3.88
C ILE A 54 11.48 -9.98 2.87
N ASP A 55 11.17 -11.26 2.81
CA ASP A 55 9.90 -11.71 2.25
C ASP A 55 8.75 -11.37 3.22
N ILE A 56 7.92 -10.39 2.83
CA ILE A 56 6.80 -9.90 3.69
C ILE A 56 5.63 -10.90 3.71
N SER A 57 5.64 -11.96 2.93
CA SER A 57 4.68 -13.06 3.04
C SER A 57 5.05 -14.08 4.13
N ASP A 58 6.30 -14.10 4.57
CA ASP A 58 6.77 -14.93 5.69
C ASP A 58 6.49 -14.28 7.04
N GLY A 59 5.58 -14.88 7.81
CA GLY A 59 5.14 -14.35 9.10
C GLY A 59 6.23 -14.24 10.16
N GLU A 60 7.23 -15.14 10.19
CA GLU A 60 8.33 -15.07 11.15
C GLU A 60 9.30 -13.94 10.80
N LEU A 61 9.58 -13.75 9.50
CA LEU A 61 10.40 -12.63 9.05
C LEU A 61 9.71 -11.28 9.31
N VAL A 62 8.40 -11.19 9.06
CA VAL A 62 7.61 -9.99 9.37
C VAL A 62 7.66 -9.68 10.86
N LYS A 63 7.43 -10.68 11.73
CA LYS A 63 7.53 -10.51 13.17
C LYS A 63 8.91 -9.99 13.58
N GLY A 64 9.99 -10.59 13.06
CA GLY A 64 11.36 -10.15 13.35
C GLY A 64 11.65 -8.72 12.89
N ALA A 65 11.06 -8.28 11.74
CA ALA A 65 11.18 -6.90 11.27
C ALA A 65 10.41 -5.92 12.17
N PHE A 66 9.22 -6.30 12.66
CA PHE A 66 8.48 -5.50 13.66
C PHE A 66 9.23 -5.36 14.96
N ASP A 67 9.81 -6.45 15.50
CA ASP A 67 10.60 -6.41 16.73
C ASP A 67 11.79 -5.44 16.61
N LYS A 68 12.51 -5.47 15.47
CA LYS A 68 13.59 -4.52 15.17
C LYS A 68 13.10 -3.08 15.03
N ALA A 69 11.98 -2.87 14.33
CA ALA A 69 11.40 -1.54 14.18
C ALA A 69 11.02 -0.93 15.52
N ILE A 70 10.35 -1.70 16.38
CA ILE A 70 9.95 -1.29 17.73
C ILE A 70 11.17 -0.93 18.57
N GLN A 71 12.23 -1.73 18.50
CA GLN A 71 13.48 -1.47 19.22
C GLN A 71 14.13 -0.16 18.75
N MET A 72 14.26 0.05 17.44
CA MET A 72 14.96 1.22 16.88
C MET A 72 14.15 2.52 17.02
N LEU A 73 12.82 2.45 16.84
CA LEU A 73 11.92 3.58 16.99
C LEU A 73 11.57 3.87 18.47
N GLY A 74 11.72 2.89 19.36
CA GLY A 74 11.23 2.97 20.73
C GLY A 74 9.70 2.93 20.81
N GLY A 75 9.05 2.22 19.91
CA GLY A 75 7.60 2.03 19.81
C GLY A 75 7.06 2.23 18.37
N LEU A 76 5.74 2.12 18.20
CA LEU A 76 5.05 2.38 16.91
C LEU A 76 3.75 3.16 17.19
N ASP A 77 3.53 4.23 16.41
CA ASP A 77 2.27 4.99 16.39
C ASP A 77 1.45 4.65 15.14
N HIS A 78 2.14 4.41 14.01
CA HIS A 78 1.51 4.13 12.73
C HIS A 78 2.23 3.01 11.97
N VAL A 79 1.45 2.20 11.25
CA VAL A 79 1.95 1.22 10.27
C VAL A 79 1.29 1.47 8.92
N VAL A 80 2.09 1.53 7.87
CA VAL A 80 1.62 1.72 6.49
C VAL A 80 2.08 0.56 5.62
N SER A 81 1.13 -0.19 5.06
CA SER A 81 1.37 -1.35 4.19
C SER A 81 1.20 -0.97 2.71
N ILE A 82 2.32 -0.83 1.99
CA ILE A 82 2.31 -0.42 0.56
C ILE A 82 2.72 -1.57 -0.37
N VAL A 83 3.41 -2.59 0.13
CA VAL A 83 3.86 -3.73 -0.69
C VAL A 83 2.71 -4.35 -1.48
N GLY A 84 2.96 -4.65 -2.75
CA GLY A 84 2.04 -5.29 -3.67
C GLY A 84 2.48 -5.16 -5.12
N GLY A 85 1.80 -5.86 -6.02
CA GLY A 85 2.12 -5.88 -7.44
C GLY A 85 0.95 -6.31 -8.31
N SER A 86 1.00 -6.05 -9.60
CA SER A 86 -0.10 -6.29 -10.54
C SER A 86 -0.46 -7.77 -10.78
N GLY A 87 0.37 -8.71 -10.36
CA GLY A 87 0.22 -10.14 -10.64
C GLY A 87 0.53 -10.58 -12.09
N ARG A 88 0.70 -9.63 -13.00
CA ARG A 88 0.93 -9.94 -14.43
C ARG A 88 2.18 -10.76 -14.69
N SER A 89 3.23 -10.55 -13.92
CA SER A 89 4.46 -11.35 -13.99
C SER A 89 4.26 -12.81 -13.63
N PHE A 90 3.20 -13.12 -12.90
CA PHE A 90 2.81 -14.49 -12.54
C PHE A 90 1.80 -15.09 -13.53
N GLY A 91 1.20 -14.26 -14.41
CA GLY A 91 0.18 -14.68 -15.37
C GLY A 91 -1.26 -14.27 -15.00
N ASP A 92 -1.44 -13.30 -14.08
CA ASP A 92 -2.76 -12.72 -13.82
C ASP A 92 -3.24 -11.95 -15.06
N GLY A 93 -4.38 -12.34 -15.62
CA GLY A 93 -4.88 -11.88 -16.90
C GLY A 93 -6.35 -12.25 -17.13
N ALA A 94 -6.69 -12.72 -18.34
CA ALA A 94 -8.01 -13.25 -18.65
C ALA A 94 -8.28 -14.48 -17.76
N ILE A 95 -9.47 -14.56 -17.17
CA ILE A 95 -9.76 -15.55 -16.10
C ILE A 95 -9.59 -16.98 -16.57
N GLU A 96 -9.93 -17.25 -17.82
CA GLU A 96 -9.80 -18.57 -18.45
C GLU A 96 -8.35 -19.05 -18.59
N ASP A 97 -7.38 -18.13 -18.57
CA ASP A 97 -5.96 -18.41 -18.73
C ASP A 97 -5.19 -18.38 -17.40
N VAL A 98 -5.80 -17.88 -16.33
CA VAL A 98 -5.13 -17.75 -15.03
C VAL A 98 -4.92 -19.13 -14.40
N THR A 99 -3.67 -19.52 -14.25
CA THR A 99 -3.33 -20.77 -13.55
C THR A 99 -3.54 -20.63 -12.03
N LYS A 100 -3.73 -21.78 -11.36
CA LYS A 100 -3.80 -21.78 -9.87
C LYS A 100 -2.55 -21.17 -9.24
N SER A 101 -1.37 -21.41 -9.81
CA SER A 101 -0.11 -20.83 -9.36
C SER A 101 -0.07 -19.31 -9.52
N ALA A 102 -0.51 -18.77 -10.66
CA ALA A 102 -0.59 -17.33 -10.89
C ALA A 102 -1.57 -16.65 -9.92
N TRP A 103 -2.71 -17.29 -9.67
CA TRP A 103 -3.68 -16.86 -8.67
C TRP A 103 -3.07 -16.80 -7.28
N ASP A 104 -2.47 -17.89 -6.81
CA ASP A 104 -1.89 -17.99 -5.47
C ASP A 104 -0.78 -16.95 -5.25
N GLN A 105 0.16 -16.85 -6.18
CA GLN A 105 1.26 -15.88 -6.09
C GLN A 105 0.76 -14.43 -6.09
N THR A 106 -0.32 -14.13 -6.83
CA THR A 106 -0.90 -12.78 -6.84
C THR A 106 -1.59 -12.46 -5.52
N LEU A 107 -2.32 -13.41 -4.94
CA LEU A 107 -2.91 -13.26 -3.60
C LEU A 107 -1.83 -13.13 -2.53
N GLU A 108 -0.79 -13.96 -2.61
CA GLU A 108 0.35 -13.94 -1.68
C GLU A 108 1.01 -12.56 -1.66
N LEU A 109 1.39 -12.04 -2.83
CA LEU A 109 2.05 -10.75 -2.97
C LEU A 109 1.19 -9.57 -2.46
N ASN A 110 -0.14 -9.65 -2.57
CA ASN A 110 -1.02 -8.50 -2.30
C ASN A 110 -1.83 -8.65 -1.01
N LEU A 111 -2.54 -9.78 -0.82
CA LEU A 111 -3.46 -9.95 0.30
C LEU A 111 -2.75 -10.55 1.52
N THR A 112 -1.91 -11.59 1.32
CA THR A 112 -1.18 -12.21 2.43
C THR A 112 -0.18 -11.25 3.05
N THR A 113 0.57 -10.50 2.25
CA THR A 113 1.50 -9.47 2.76
C THR A 113 0.78 -8.39 3.58
N ALA A 114 -0.40 -7.93 3.13
CA ALA A 114 -1.22 -6.98 3.87
C ALA A 114 -1.75 -7.58 5.19
N PHE A 115 -2.18 -8.85 5.16
CA PHE A 115 -2.62 -9.58 6.35
C PHE A 115 -1.48 -9.75 7.36
N MET A 116 -0.28 -10.18 6.92
CA MET A 116 0.87 -10.38 7.82
C MET A 116 1.26 -9.06 8.50
N THR A 117 1.32 -7.97 7.74
CA THR A 117 1.58 -6.63 8.29
C THR A 117 0.49 -6.21 9.27
N ALA A 118 -0.79 -6.41 8.92
CA ALA A 118 -1.91 -6.06 9.78
C ALA A 118 -1.91 -6.85 11.09
N LYS A 119 -1.63 -8.14 11.04
CA LYS A 119 -1.55 -9.02 12.20
C LYS A 119 -0.56 -8.50 13.25
N GLU A 120 0.67 -8.20 12.84
CA GLU A 120 1.69 -7.71 13.79
C GLU A 120 1.41 -6.27 14.27
N ALA A 121 0.88 -5.40 13.40
CA ALA A 121 0.46 -4.05 13.78
C ALA A 121 -0.65 -4.07 14.84
N ILE A 122 -1.72 -4.82 14.61
CA ILE A 122 -2.85 -4.93 15.57
C ILE A 122 -2.38 -5.53 16.88
N LYS A 123 -1.57 -6.59 16.85
CA LYS A 123 -1.02 -7.20 18.05
C LYS A 123 -0.25 -6.18 18.88
N TYR A 124 0.62 -5.39 18.27
CA TYR A 124 1.37 -4.36 18.97
C TYR A 124 0.46 -3.26 19.55
N PHE A 125 -0.45 -2.72 18.74
CA PHE A 125 -1.31 -1.59 19.13
C PHE A 125 -2.26 -1.96 20.29
N LYS A 126 -2.77 -3.19 20.34
CA LYS A 126 -3.60 -3.66 21.46
C LYS A 126 -2.91 -3.53 22.81
N ASP A 127 -1.63 -3.87 22.87
CA ASP A 127 -0.86 -3.90 24.11
C ASP A 127 -0.24 -2.53 24.45
N HIS A 128 -0.34 -1.52 23.53
CA HIS A 128 0.35 -0.24 23.66
C HIS A 128 -0.57 0.99 23.52
N GLY A 129 -1.87 0.83 23.74
CA GLY A 129 -2.81 1.95 23.84
C GLY A 129 -3.36 2.48 22.52
N GLY A 130 -3.26 1.69 21.47
CA GLY A 130 -3.82 2.03 20.16
C GLY A 130 -2.78 2.43 19.13
N GLY A 131 -3.27 2.89 17.96
CA GLY A 131 -2.43 3.29 16.82
C GLY A 131 -3.20 3.35 15.52
N SER A 132 -2.52 3.49 14.40
CA SER A 132 -3.19 3.44 13.09
C SER A 132 -2.49 2.53 12.09
N LEU A 133 -3.30 1.77 11.35
CA LEU A 133 -2.89 0.94 10.23
C LEU A 133 -3.51 1.50 8.94
N THR A 134 -2.68 1.75 7.93
CA THR A 134 -3.16 2.13 6.60
C THR A 134 -2.67 1.11 5.57
N LEU A 135 -3.61 0.45 4.88
CA LEU A 135 -3.35 -0.54 3.85
C LEU A 135 -3.42 0.09 2.45
N THR A 136 -2.92 -0.63 1.43
CA THR A 136 -2.99 -0.21 0.03
C THR A 136 -3.94 -1.11 -0.75
N SER A 137 -5.09 -0.55 -1.11
CA SER A 137 -6.06 -1.14 -2.03
C SER A 137 -5.79 -0.71 -3.48
N SER A 138 -6.81 -0.68 -4.31
CA SER A 138 -6.80 -0.18 -5.69
C SER A 138 -8.22 0.13 -6.13
N VAL A 139 -8.39 1.10 -7.02
CA VAL A 139 -9.69 1.35 -7.69
C VAL A 139 -10.19 0.12 -8.46
N LEU A 140 -9.30 -0.78 -8.90
CA LEU A 140 -9.69 -2.02 -9.59
C LEU A 140 -10.47 -3.00 -8.71
N ALA A 141 -10.47 -2.81 -7.38
CA ALA A 141 -11.30 -3.57 -6.45
C ALA A 141 -12.80 -3.26 -6.60
N THR A 142 -13.14 -2.05 -7.02
CA THR A 142 -14.53 -1.52 -7.07
C THR A 142 -14.93 -0.99 -8.43
N SER A 143 -13.97 -0.52 -9.24
CA SER A 143 -14.17 0.04 -10.58
C SER A 143 -13.29 -0.66 -11.61
N PRO A 144 -13.67 -1.89 -12.03
CA PRO A 144 -12.89 -2.70 -12.96
C PRO A 144 -12.80 -2.04 -14.34
N SER A 145 -11.70 -2.29 -15.04
CA SER A 145 -11.44 -1.75 -16.37
C SER A 145 -10.86 -2.84 -17.28
N PRO A 146 -11.74 -3.69 -17.86
CA PRO A 146 -11.32 -4.94 -18.52
C PRO A 146 -10.57 -4.72 -19.84
N GLU A 147 -10.67 -3.56 -20.46
CA GLU A 147 -10.01 -3.28 -21.74
C GLU A 147 -8.47 -3.41 -21.64
N PHE A 148 -7.86 -2.81 -20.59
CA PHE A 148 -6.41 -2.80 -20.41
C PHE A 148 -5.94 -3.40 -19.08
N PHE A 149 -6.83 -3.54 -18.10
CA PHE A 149 -6.50 -3.93 -16.73
C PHE A 149 -7.26 -5.18 -16.31
N ARG A 150 -7.21 -6.20 -17.15
CA ARG A 150 -7.78 -7.53 -16.91
C ARG A 150 -6.89 -8.32 -15.96
N THR A 151 -6.95 -7.99 -14.66
CA THR A 151 -6.14 -8.60 -13.59
C THR A 151 -7.08 -9.04 -12.47
N HIS A 152 -7.62 -10.27 -12.61
CA HIS A 152 -8.70 -10.75 -11.76
C HIS A 152 -8.23 -11.12 -10.35
N ALA A 153 -7.09 -11.84 -10.24
CA ALA A 153 -6.53 -12.20 -8.93
C ALA A 153 -6.12 -10.94 -8.13
N TYR A 154 -5.52 -9.95 -8.82
CA TYR A 154 -5.18 -8.67 -8.22
C TYR A 154 -6.42 -7.92 -7.71
N ALA A 155 -7.47 -7.82 -8.54
CA ALA A 155 -8.71 -7.14 -8.15
C ALA A 155 -9.36 -7.81 -6.94
N VAL A 156 -9.39 -9.15 -6.90
CA VAL A 156 -9.88 -9.92 -5.74
C VAL A 156 -9.03 -9.68 -4.51
N ALA A 157 -7.70 -9.68 -4.62
CA ALA A 157 -6.81 -9.38 -3.51
C ALA A 157 -7.07 -7.99 -2.93
N LYS A 158 -7.22 -6.97 -3.79
CA LYS A 158 -7.50 -5.59 -3.37
C LYS A 158 -8.92 -5.42 -2.81
N GLY A 159 -9.91 -6.16 -3.33
CA GLY A 159 -11.24 -6.28 -2.73
C GLY A 159 -11.21 -6.94 -1.35
N GLY A 160 -10.39 -7.97 -1.18
CA GLY A 160 -10.11 -8.60 0.12
C GLY A 160 -9.53 -7.61 1.13
N ILE A 161 -8.61 -6.73 0.70
CA ILE A 161 -8.07 -5.66 1.57
C ILE A 161 -9.18 -4.68 1.99
N ASN A 162 -10.11 -4.30 1.09
CA ASN A 162 -11.23 -3.43 1.45
C ASN A 162 -12.09 -4.04 2.56
N THR A 163 -12.38 -5.34 2.45
CA THR A 163 -13.11 -6.09 3.48
C THR A 163 -12.30 -6.19 4.78
N LEU A 164 -10.99 -6.46 4.70
CA LEU A 164 -10.09 -6.52 5.85
C LEU A 164 -10.08 -5.20 6.63
N VAL A 165 -10.04 -4.05 5.94
CA VAL A 165 -10.15 -2.73 6.56
C VAL A 165 -11.45 -2.59 7.36
N LYS A 166 -12.59 -2.96 6.77
CA LYS A 166 -13.90 -2.86 7.44
C LYS A 166 -13.99 -3.75 8.67
N THR A 167 -13.54 -4.99 8.56
CA THR A 167 -13.61 -5.96 9.66
C THR A 167 -12.66 -5.63 10.79
N LEU A 168 -11.41 -5.24 10.49
CA LEU A 168 -10.44 -4.83 11.52
C LEU A 168 -10.87 -3.51 12.20
N SER A 169 -11.32 -2.53 11.43
CA SER A 169 -11.82 -1.28 12.00
C SER A 169 -12.97 -1.52 12.97
N ALA A 170 -13.96 -2.32 12.58
CA ALA A 170 -15.10 -2.65 13.44
C ALA A 170 -14.67 -3.42 14.71
N ALA A 171 -13.72 -4.35 14.58
CA ALA A 171 -13.28 -5.19 15.68
C ALA A 171 -12.44 -4.45 16.73
N TYR A 172 -11.61 -3.48 16.29
CA TYR A 172 -10.57 -2.90 17.15
C TYR A 172 -10.72 -1.40 17.44
N MET A 173 -11.82 -0.74 17.00
CA MET A 173 -12.04 0.68 17.31
C MET A 173 -12.15 0.96 18.82
N GLY A 174 -12.70 0.02 19.60
CA GLY A 174 -12.78 0.12 21.04
C GLY A 174 -11.42 0.11 21.77
N GLU A 175 -10.38 -0.31 21.07
CA GLU A 175 -8.99 -0.36 21.55
C GLU A 175 -8.16 0.81 21.01
N SER A 176 -8.83 1.88 20.53
CA SER A 176 -8.20 3.07 19.93
C SER A 176 -7.35 2.77 18.70
N ILE A 177 -7.68 1.71 17.96
CA ILE A 177 -6.98 1.33 16.73
C ILE A 177 -7.81 1.77 15.51
N ARG A 178 -7.21 2.60 14.65
CA ARG A 178 -7.80 3.02 13.39
C ARG A 178 -7.23 2.19 12.25
N VAL A 179 -8.10 1.73 11.35
CA VAL A 179 -7.70 0.97 10.16
C VAL A 179 -8.35 1.56 8.93
N ASN A 180 -7.55 1.94 7.95
CA ASN A 180 -7.99 2.54 6.69
C ASN A 180 -7.23 1.96 5.50
N ALA A 181 -7.63 2.31 4.28
CA ALA A 181 -6.85 2.07 3.07
C ALA A 181 -6.84 3.28 2.13
N VAL A 182 -5.78 3.36 1.32
CA VAL A 182 -5.74 4.20 0.10
C VAL A 182 -5.92 3.28 -1.10
N ALA A 183 -6.78 3.68 -2.04
CA ALA A 183 -7.07 2.97 -3.28
C ALA A 183 -6.65 3.83 -4.48
N PRO A 184 -5.41 3.71 -4.97
CA PRO A 184 -4.95 4.46 -6.13
C PRO A 184 -5.50 3.88 -7.44
N SER A 185 -5.60 4.73 -8.47
CA SER A 185 -5.68 4.32 -9.87
C SER A 185 -4.27 4.12 -10.46
N LEU A 186 -4.07 4.49 -11.73
CA LEU A 186 -2.76 4.36 -12.38
C LEU A 186 -1.79 5.44 -11.89
N VAL A 187 -0.73 5.02 -11.21
CA VAL A 187 0.29 5.87 -10.59
C VAL A 187 1.63 5.72 -11.32
N ALA A 188 2.35 6.82 -11.51
CA ALA A 188 3.70 6.85 -12.09
C ALA A 188 4.72 6.18 -11.14
N THR A 189 4.84 4.87 -11.25
CA THR A 189 5.72 4.02 -10.47
C THR A 189 6.40 2.99 -11.36
N PRO A 190 7.48 2.33 -10.93
CA PRO A 190 8.09 1.24 -11.70
C PRO A 190 7.09 0.14 -12.12
N MET A 191 6.09 -0.15 -11.28
CA MET A 191 5.01 -1.10 -11.59
C MET A 191 4.19 -0.69 -12.81
N ALA A 192 4.02 0.60 -13.07
CA ALA A 192 3.21 1.13 -14.17
C ALA A 192 4.01 1.41 -15.46
N ALA A 193 5.29 1.03 -15.53
CA ALA A 193 6.17 1.32 -16.67
C ALA A 193 5.59 0.83 -18.01
N ARG A 194 4.98 -0.36 -18.04
CA ARG A 194 4.30 -0.89 -19.22
C ARG A 194 3.16 0.03 -19.70
N ALA A 195 2.36 0.52 -18.77
CA ALA A 195 1.24 1.40 -19.07
C ALA A 195 1.72 2.76 -19.60
N ALA A 196 2.82 3.28 -19.06
CA ALA A 196 3.42 4.53 -19.51
C ALA A 196 3.96 4.47 -20.95
N GLN A 197 4.37 3.28 -21.42
CA GLN A 197 4.95 3.07 -22.75
C GLN A 197 3.91 2.70 -23.82
N ASN A 198 2.66 2.43 -23.46
CA ASN A 198 1.61 2.03 -24.39
C ASN A 198 0.69 3.22 -24.73
N PRO A 199 0.67 3.68 -26.00
CA PRO A 199 -0.16 4.83 -26.42
C PRO A 199 -1.67 4.62 -26.23
N GLU A 200 -2.16 3.39 -26.38
CA GLU A 200 -3.58 3.07 -26.22
C GLU A 200 -3.98 3.17 -24.74
N ILE A 201 -3.12 2.65 -23.84
CA ILE A 201 -3.32 2.80 -22.38
C ILE A 201 -3.25 4.27 -21.99
N ALA A 202 -2.32 5.04 -22.55
CA ALA A 202 -2.22 6.48 -22.27
C ALA A 202 -3.48 7.23 -22.73
N ALA A 203 -3.99 6.93 -23.92
CA ALA A 203 -5.23 7.52 -24.43
C ALA A 203 -6.45 7.12 -23.57
N PHE A 204 -6.54 5.85 -23.16
CA PHE A 204 -7.57 5.36 -22.26
C PHE A 204 -7.48 6.06 -20.89
N THR A 205 -6.31 6.11 -20.30
CA THR A 205 -6.08 6.73 -18.98
C THR A 205 -6.46 8.22 -19.00
N LYS A 206 -6.12 8.94 -20.08
CA LYS A 206 -6.50 10.35 -20.24
C LYS A 206 -8.01 10.56 -20.20
N ARG A 207 -8.79 9.62 -20.74
CA ARG A 207 -10.26 9.68 -20.67
C ARG A 207 -10.76 9.22 -19.30
N LYS A 208 -10.21 8.14 -18.75
CA LYS A 208 -10.71 7.47 -17.56
C LYS A 208 -10.39 8.22 -16.25
N GLN A 209 -9.21 8.88 -16.18
CA GLN A 209 -8.78 9.69 -15.03
C GLN A 209 -8.40 11.13 -15.46
N PRO A 210 -9.37 11.97 -15.81
CA PRO A 210 -9.14 13.26 -16.45
C PRO A 210 -8.36 14.27 -15.59
N PHE A 211 -8.38 14.15 -14.26
CA PHE A 211 -7.60 14.98 -13.34
C PHE A 211 -6.14 14.52 -13.18
N ALA A 212 -5.78 13.38 -13.77
CA ALA A 212 -4.41 12.87 -13.85
C ALA A 212 -4.21 12.16 -15.20
N PRO A 213 -4.24 12.92 -16.31
CA PRO A 213 -4.44 12.38 -17.67
C PRO A 213 -3.31 11.47 -18.18
N ALA A 214 -2.13 11.56 -17.61
CA ALA A 214 -1.06 10.61 -17.88
C ALA A 214 -1.07 9.49 -16.82
N GLN A 215 -0.73 9.85 -15.61
CA GLN A 215 -0.70 9.00 -14.41
C GLN A 215 -0.74 9.91 -13.19
N LEU A 216 -1.26 9.43 -12.06
CA LEU A 216 -1.07 10.12 -10.78
C LEU A 216 0.41 10.15 -10.42
N SER A 217 0.89 11.23 -9.82
CA SER A 217 2.20 11.19 -9.19
C SER A 217 2.15 10.36 -7.90
N ALA A 218 3.28 9.76 -7.54
CA ALA A 218 3.40 9.06 -6.27
C ALA A 218 3.14 10.00 -5.07
N ASP A 219 3.50 11.29 -5.20
CA ASP A 219 3.27 12.30 -4.17
C ASP A 219 1.79 12.59 -3.92
N GLN A 220 0.96 12.62 -4.98
CA GLN A 220 -0.49 12.79 -4.84
C GLN A 220 -1.11 11.66 -4.02
N VAL A 221 -0.63 10.43 -4.23
CA VAL A 221 -1.10 9.26 -3.49
C VAL A 221 -0.54 9.27 -2.06
N ALA A 222 0.73 9.61 -1.89
CA ALA A 222 1.38 9.71 -0.58
C ALA A 222 0.67 10.70 0.36
N ALA A 223 0.15 11.81 -0.17
CA ALA A 223 -0.62 12.79 0.60
C ALA A 223 -1.87 12.19 1.27
N ALA A 224 -2.52 11.20 0.66
CA ALA A 224 -3.65 10.51 1.28
C ALA A 224 -3.24 9.64 2.47
N TYR A 225 -2.06 9.02 2.43
CA TYR A 225 -1.51 8.31 3.59
C TYR A 225 -1.19 9.27 4.72
N VAL A 226 -0.56 10.42 4.42
CA VAL A 226 -0.29 11.46 5.42
C VAL A 226 -1.60 11.93 6.07
N TYR A 227 -2.64 12.19 5.28
CA TYR A 227 -3.97 12.53 5.79
C TYR A 227 -4.52 11.46 6.75
N LEU A 228 -4.44 10.17 6.39
CA LEU A 228 -4.94 9.07 7.22
C LEU A 228 -4.11 8.85 8.51
N ILE A 229 -2.82 9.14 8.45
CA ILE A 229 -1.94 9.14 9.62
C ILE A 229 -2.37 10.24 10.60
N GLU A 230 -2.51 11.47 10.12
CA GLU A 230 -2.72 12.67 10.95
C GLU A 230 -4.17 12.85 11.40
N ASN A 231 -5.15 12.39 10.62
CA ASN A 231 -6.56 12.58 10.95
C ASN A 231 -7.10 11.48 11.88
N GLN A 232 -7.21 11.78 13.16
CA GLN A 232 -7.68 10.83 14.18
C GLN A 232 -9.19 10.52 14.09
N GLY A 233 -9.97 11.30 13.37
CA GLY A 233 -11.42 11.09 13.20
C GLY A 233 -11.79 10.09 12.11
N VAL A 234 -10.80 9.46 11.41
CA VAL A 234 -11.03 8.61 10.25
C VAL A 234 -10.62 7.16 10.53
N THR A 235 -11.60 6.24 10.45
CA THR A 235 -11.38 4.79 10.50
C THR A 235 -12.39 4.04 9.62
N GLY A 236 -12.05 2.86 9.15
CA GLY A 236 -12.87 2.02 8.28
C GLY A 236 -13.06 2.60 6.87
N GLN A 237 -12.24 3.55 6.42
CA GLN A 237 -12.39 4.19 5.12
C GLN A 237 -11.41 3.63 4.08
N ILE A 238 -11.88 3.58 2.83
CA ILE A 238 -11.07 3.34 1.65
C ILE A 238 -11.09 4.64 0.84
N ILE A 239 -9.95 5.36 0.83
CA ILE A 239 -9.85 6.64 0.13
C ILE A 239 -9.32 6.39 -1.28
N GLU A 240 -10.15 6.65 -2.27
CA GLU A 240 -9.77 6.59 -3.67
C GLU A 240 -8.97 7.86 -4.05
N VAL A 241 -7.76 7.64 -4.57
CA VAL A 241 -6.93 8.69 -5.18
C VAL A 241 -6.75 8.29 -6.64
N ASP A 242 -7.65 8.76 -7.49
CA ASP A 242 -7.90 8.12 -8.77
C ASP A 242 -8.06 9.06 -9.97
N GLY A 243 -7.95 10.38 -9.76
CA GLY A 243 -8.10 11.37 -10.82
C GLY A 243 -9.48 11.36 -11.51
N GLY A 244 -10.49 10.77 -10.85
CA GLY A 244 -11.86 10.64 -11.35
C GLY A 244 -12.17 9.29 -11.99
N TRP A 245 -11.28 8.30 -11.89
CA TRP A 245 -11.42 6.98 -12.48
C TRP A 245 -12.73 6.28 -12.09
N SER A 246 -13.04 6.22 -10.80
CA SER A 246 -14.18 5.44 -10.28
C SER A 246 -15.54 6.03 -10.67
N VAL A 247 -15.63 7.34 -10.87
CA VAL A 247 -16.88 8.05 -11.20
C VAL A 247 -17.05 8.35 -12.69
N ASN A 248 -16.00 8.15 -13.50
CA ASN A 248 -16.01 8.44 -14.92
C ASN A 248 -16.30 7.16 -15.73
N SER A 249 -17.31 7.20 -16.62
CA SER A 249 -17.62 6.09 -17.53
C SER A 249 -16.48 5.77 -18.50
N GLY A 250 -15.63 6.75 -18.81
CA GLY A 250 -14.51 6.59 -19.77
C GLY A 250 -14.94 6.71 -21.25
N VAL A 251 -16.19 7.11 -21.53
CA VAL A 251 -16.73 7.38 -22.89
C VAL A 251 -16.57 8.83 -23.26
#